data_2b1ffa0e6c411e1cb120ceb75a03baed
#
_entry.id   2b1ffa0e6c411e1cb120ceb75a03baed
#
_cell.length_a   1.000
_cell.length_b   1.000
_cell.length_c   1.000
_cell.angle_alpha   90.00
_cell.angle_beta   90.00
_cell.angle_gamma   90.00
#
_symmetry.space_group_name_H-M   'P 1'
#
loop_
_entity.id
_entity.type
_entity.pdbx_description
1 polymer ?
#
loop_
_entity_poly.entity_id
_entity_poly.type
_entity_poly.pdbx_seq_one_letter_code
_entity_poly.pdbx_strand_id
1 'polypeptide(L)'
;MEFTHKSRFAITPTAPFDFKLTVKKPAEWSLFNAGEIYEDNTLWTGTRLQGRLLGLKLRSVGTVKRPRIDVTLFTAHRPNDRELTSLEKALVSLIGADQDLNDFYEMARKDDILRHTIEDLYGMHDTQTAYLFNSVVLSICLQMAKLDRSMKMMASINRFYGTRVSFDHKEILVEPSAERIARLTPEEFAKKCNLGYRAKYLVGAAKMIAEGFPEIQQIMSMPPEEAKKKLMELPGVGDYAADIINPHGGFPIDAWSVDVFGRLFFGREPDDAREAIEAVKEEGLRRWGKFAWMAFFYVAQDLGNLSKRLGVQLRMQ
;
A
#
# COMPACT_ATOMS: atom_id res chain seq x y z
N MET A 1 1.53 -19.90 -14.75
CA MET A 1 2.64 -20.55 -14.02
C MET A 1 2.04 -21.26 -12.83
N GLU A 2 2.37 -22.54 -12.64
CA GLU A 2 1.86 -23.33 -11.51
C GLU A 2 2.94 -23.46 -10.44
N PHE A 3 2.54 -23.30 -9.16
CA PHE A 3 3.43 -23.51 -8.03
C PHE A 3 3.26 -24.93 -7.49
N THR A 4 4.36 -25.67 -7.41
CA THR A 4 4.37 -27.10 -7.05
C THR A 4 4.83 -27.35 -5.62
N HIS A 5 5.57 -26.41 -5.01
CA HIS A 5 6.07 -26.56 -3.64
C HIS A 5 5.25 -25.77 -2.64
N LYS A 6 5.09 -26.35 -1.44
CA LYS A 6 4.33 -25.76 -0.32
C LYS A 6 5.20 -25.76 0.93
N SER A 7 5.30 -24.61 1.60
CA SER A 7 5.84 -24.49 2.95
C SER A 7 4.76 -23.93 3.88
N ARG A 8 4.72 -24.35 5.14
CA ARG A 8 3.72 -23.92 6.12
C ARG A 8 4.40 -23.44 7.38
N PHE A 9 3.89 -22.34 7.91
CA PHE A 9 4.30 -21.75 9.18
C PHE A 9 3.16 -20.92 9.76
N ALA A 10 3.34 -20.36 10.95
CA ALA A 10 2.36 -19.46 11.54
C ALA A 10 3.00 -18.14 11.89
N ILE A 11 2.26 -17.05 11.71
CA ILE A 11 2.62 -15.71 12.18
C ILE A 11 1.72 -15.37 13.37
N THR A 12 2.32 -14.80 14.42
CA THR A 12 1.61 -14.24 15.57
C THR A 12 1.77 -12.72 15.51
N PRO A 13 0.80 -11.99 14.95
CA PRO A 13 0.88 -10.54 14.89
C PRO A 13 0.87 -9.90 16.28
N THR A 14 1.44 -8.70 16.38
CA THR A 14 1.31 -7.84 17.56
C THR A 14 -0.15 -7.42 17.73
N ALA A 15 -0.70 -7.67 18.91
CA ALA A 15 -2.10 -7.32 19.21
C ALA A 15 -2.23 -5.81 19.55
N PRO A 16 -3.40 -5.20 19.23
CA PRO A 16 -4.56 -5.75 18.54
C PRO A 16 -4.33 -5.87 17.04
N PHE A 17 -4.79 -6.97 16.41
CA PHE A 17 -4.67 -7.18 14.97
C PHE A 17 -5.98 -7.73 14.41
N ASP A 18 -6.67 -6.94 13.61
CA ASP A 18 -7.84 -7.40 12.85
C ASP A 18 -7.40 -7.80 11.43
N PHE A 19 -7.42 -9.09 11.17
CA PHE A 19 -6.98 -9.63 9.89
C PHE A 19 -7.81 -9.11 8.72
N LYS A 20 -9.15 -9.08 8.87
CA LYS A 20 -10.04 -8.65 7.79
C LYS A 20 -9.84 -7.17 7.48
N LEU A 21 -9.84 -6.31 8.49
CA LEU A 21 -9.61 -4.88 8.30
C LEU A 21 -8.23 -4.62 7.67
N THR A 22 -7.22 -5.36 8.09
CA THR A 22 -5.84 -5.20 7.60
C THR A 22 -5.71 -5.60 6.14
N VAL A 23 -6.23 -6.77 5.72
CA VAL A 23 -6.00 -7.27 4.36
C VAL A 23 -7.04 -6.76 3.34
N LYS A 24 -8.29 -6.50 3.76
CA LYS A 24 -9.34 -6.02 2.84
C LYS A 24 -9.38 -4.52 2.72
N LYS A 25 -9.03 -3.80 3.77
CA LYS A 25 -9.11 -2.33 3.90
C LYS A 25 -10.52 -1.79 3.62
N PRO A 26 -11.19 -1.11 4.58
CA PRO A 26 -12.61 -0.75 4.49
C PRO A 26 -12.99 0.11 3.30
N ALA A 27 -12.08 0.96 2.81
CA ALA A 27 -12.30 1.80 1.65
C ALA A 27 -12.39 0.99 0.32
N GLU A 28 -12.26 -0.35 0.39
CA GLU A 28 -12.31 -1.25 -0.77
C GLU A 28 -11.40 -0.83 -1.93
N TRP A 29 -10.29 -0.18 -1.60
CA TRP A 29 -9.31 0.22 -2.60
C TRP A 29 -8.62 -1.02 -3.16
N SER A 30 -9.20 -1.59 -4.21
CA SER A 30 -8.58 -2.64 -5.01
C SER A 30 -7.28 -2.21 -5.71
N LEU A 31 -6.79 -1.02 -5.36
CA LEU A 31 -5.57 -0.42 -5.88
C LEU A 31 -4.34 -1.27 -5.60
N PHE A 32 -4.34 -1.98 -4.48
CA PHE A 32 -3.14 -2.65 -4.00
C PHE A 32 -3.02 -4.09 -4.49
N ASN A 33 -4.13 -4.76 -4.88
CA ASN A 33 -4.10 -6.19 -5.16
C ASN A 33 -5.22 -6.62 -6.10
N ALA A 34 -5.04 -6.40 -7.37
CA ALA A 34 -6.04 -6.68 -8.41
C ALA A 34 -6.40 -8.18 -8.58
N GLY A 35 -5.64 -9.08 -7.96
CA GLY A 35 -5.84 -10.53 -8.10
C GLY A 35 -6.16 -11.27 -6.79
N GLU A 36 -6.40 -10.55 -5.68
CA GLU A 36 -6.67 -11.20 -4.39
C GLU A 36 -8.05 -11.84 -4.30
N ILE A 37 -8.12 -12.97 -3.63
CA ILE A 37 -9.37 -13.66 -3.30
C ILE A 37 -9.46 -13.76 -1.78
N TYR A 38 -10.54 -13.22 -1.20
CA TYR A 38 -10.80 -13.31 0.23
C TYR A 38 -12.11 -14.06 0.48
N GLU A 39 -12.03 -15.21 1.12
CA GLU A 39 -13.16 -16.07 1.49
C GLU A 39 -12.92 -16.68 2.87
N ASP A 40 -13.91 -16.71 3.74
CA ASP A 40 -13.89 -17.41 5.04
C ASP A 40 -12.63 -17.15 5.89
N ASN A 41 -12.33 -15.87 6.14
CA ASN A 41 -11.14 -15.44 6.88
C ASN A 41 -9.82 -15.95 6.28
N THR A 42 -9.82 -16.23 4.98
CA THR A 42 -8.65 -16.67 4.24
C THR A 42 -8.41 -15.74 3.05
N LEU A 43 -7.19 -15.28 2.90
CA LEU A 43 -6.72 -14.51 1.76
C LEU A 43 -5.83 -15.38 0.88
N TRP A 44 -6.10 -15.43 -0.43
CA TRP A 44 -5.19 -15.92 -1.45
C TRP A 44 -4.68 -14.72 -2.24
N THR A 45 -3.38 -14.57 -2.27
CA THR A 45 -2.71 -13.48 -3.01
C THR A 45 -1.42 -13.95 -3.65
N GLY A 46 -0.95 -13.25 -4.65
CA GLY A 46 0.36 -13.46 -5.25
C GLY A 46 1.20 -12.21 -5.09
N THR A 47 2.49 -12.36 -4.89
CA THR A 47 3.39 -11.21 -4.75
C THR A 47 4.80 -11.52 -5.26
N ARG A 48 5.59 -10.46 -5.45
CA ARG A 48 7.03 -10.56 -5.67
C ARG A 48 7.75 -10.14 -4.39
N LEU A 49 8.54 -11.02 -3.86
CA LEU A 49 9.29 -10.78 -2.62
C LEU A 49 10.71 -11.30 -2.80
N GLN A 50 11.71 -10.45 -2.57
CA GLN A 50 13.13 -10.78 -2.74
C GLN A 50 13.42 -11.39 -4.14
N GLY A 51 12.91 -10.75 -5.21
CA GLY A 51 13.05 -11.19 -6.60
C GLY A 51 12.27 -12.46 -6.97
N ARG A 52 11.51 -13.06 -6.06
CA ARG A 52 10.76 -14.30 -6.28
C ARG A 52 9.26 -14.03 -6.43
N LEU A 53 8.65 -14.72 -7.36
CA LEU A 53 7.20 -14.76 -7.50
C LEU A 53 6.63 -15.85 -6.58
N LEU A 54 5.72 -15.46 -5.69
CA LEU A 54 5.17 -16.30 -4.63
C LEU A 54 3.64 -16.33 -4.70
N GLY A 55 3.06 -17.46 -4.30
CA GLY A 55 1.65 -17.57 -3.94
C GLY A 55 1.51 -17.68 -2.42
N LEU A 56 0.53 -17.01 -1.87
CA LEU A 56 0.26 -16.96 -0.43
C LEU A 56 -1.19 -17.33 -0.14
N LYS A 57 -1.38 -18.21 0.84
CA LYS A 57 -2.66 -18.45 1.50
C LYS A 57 -2.49 -18.09 2.97
N LEU A 58 -3.18 -17.05 3.41
CA LEU A 58 -3.13 -16.52 4.76
C LEU A 58 -4.50 -16.78 5.41
N ARG A 59 -4.56 -17.55 6.49
CA ARG A 59 -5.81 -17.86 7.19
C ARG A 59 -5.75 -17.37 8.62
N SER A 60 -6.65 -16.46 8.98
CA SER A 60 -6.81 -16.05 10.37
C SER A 60 -7.46 -17.13 11.20
N VAL A 61 -6.80 -17.57 12.27
CA VAL A 61 -7.26 -18.58 13.21
C VAL A 61 -7.31 -18.09 14.64
N GLY A 62 -6.93 -16.82 14.87
CA GLY A 62 -6.95 -16.14 16.16
C GLY A 62 -8.12 -15.17 16.31
N THR A 63 -7.99 -14.29 17.29
CA THR A 63 -8.89 -13.15 17.52
C THR A 63 -8.12 -11.86 17.48
N VAL A 64 -8.78 -10.69 17.45
CA VAL A 64 -8.12 -9.40 17.45
C VAL A 64 -7.14 -9.23 18.63
N LYS A 65 -7.47 -9.75 19.81
CA LYS A 65 -6.64 -9.67 21.02
C LYS A 65 -5.59 -10.80 21.14
N ARG A 66 -5.78 -11.90 20.42
CA ARG A 66 -4.84 -13.05 20.35
C ARG A 66 -4.72 -13.49 18.90
N PRO A 67 -4.08 -12.64 18.06
CA PRO A 67 -4.02 -12.90 16.63
C PRO A 67 -3.10 -14.09 16.33
N ARG A 68 -3.50 -14.87 15.33
CA ARG A 68 -2.70 -15.94 14.74
C ARG A 68 -3.12 -16.13 13.30
N ILE A 69 -2.13 -16.22 12.42
CA ILE A 69 -2.32 -16.42 10.98
C ILE A 69 -1.55 -17.69 10.59
N ASP A 70 -2.27 -18.68 10.08
CA ASP A 70 -1.65 -19.83 9.43
C ASP A 70 -1.31 -19.44 7.99
N VAL A 71 -0.04 -19.61 7.61
CA VAL A 71 0.49 -19.27 6.30
C VAL A 71 0.82 -20.54 5.51
N THR A 72 0.36 -20.60 4.27
CA THR A 72 0.88 -21.54 3.27
C THR A 72 1.54 -20.72 2.16
N LEU A 73 2.83 -20.90 2.01
CA LEU A 73 3.66 -20.32 0.95
C LEU A 73 3.74 -21.31 -0.21
N PHE A 74 3.47 -20.84 -1.42
CA PHE A 74 3.57 -21.60 -2.67
C PHE A 74 4.68 -21.02 -3.53
N THR A 75 5.56 -21.90 -4.04
CA THR A 75 6.75 -21.53 -4.81
C THR A 75 6.96 -22.46 -5.99
N ALA A 76 7.66 -21.97 -7.02
CA ALA A 76 8.07 -22.80 -8.17
C ALA A 76 9.17 -23.80 -7.80
N HIS A 77 10.07 -23.42 -6.89
CA HIS A 77 11.16 -24.24 -6.41
C HIS A 77 11.14 -24.29 -4.88
N ARG A 78 11.56 -25.41 -4.31
CA ARG A 78 11.62 -25.60 -2.86
C ARG A 78 12.63 -24.62 -2.25
N PRO A 79 12.22 -23.70 -1.36
CA PRO A 79 13.17 -22.85 -0.65
C PRO A 79 14.00 -23.70 0.33
N ASN A 80 15.27 -23.37 0.51
CA ASN A 80 16.05 -23.89 1.62
C ASN A 80 15.68 -23.21 2.93
N ASP A 81 16.17 -23.68 4.08
CA ASP A 81 15.77 -23.19 5.41
C ASP A 81 16.13 -21.71 5.61
N ARG A 82 17.28 -21.24 5.10
CA ARG A 82 17.69 -19.84 5.18
C ARG A 82 16.77 -18.94 4.36
N GLU A 83 16.42 -19.37 3.16
CA GLU A 83 15.48 -18.66 2.28
C GLU A 83 14.09 -18.61 2.90
N LEU A 84 13.61 -19.73 3.45
CA LEU A 84 12.31 -19.78 4.12
C LEU A 84 12.26 -18.82 5.30
N THR A 85 13.26 -18.83 6.18
CA THR A 85 13.35 -17.89 7.31
C THR A 85 13.36 -16.43 6.85
N SER A 86 14.06 -16.11 5.76
CA SER A 86 14.08 -14.76 5.19
C SER A 86 12.72 -14.35 4.64
N LEU A 87 12.02 -15.25 3.95
CA LEU A 87 10.67 -15.00 3.43
C LEU A 87 9.65 -14.86 4.56
N GLU A 88 9.74 -15.66 5.62
CA GLU A 88 8.87 -15.53 6.81
C GLU A 88 9.00 -14.15 7.45
N LYS A 89 10.23 -13.67 7.68
CA LYS A 89 10.48 -12.34 8.23
C LYS A 89 9.92 -11.23 7.33
N ALA A 90 10.15 -11.33 6.03
CA ALA A 90 9.64 -10.36 5.08
C ALA A 90 8.10 -10.35 5.01
N LEU A 91 7.45 -11.51 5.16
CA LEU A 91 5.99 -11.61 5.22
C LEU A 91 5.39 -11.00 6.49
N VAL A 92 6.07 -11.10 7.63
CA VAL A 92 5.66 -10.43 8.87
C VAL A 92 5.54 -8.92 8.66
N SER A 93 6.58 -8.30 8.11
CA SER A 93 6.54 -6.86 7.80
C SER A 93 5.54 -6.52 6.69
N LEU A 94 5.42 -7.37 5.66
CA LEU A 94 4.50 -7.16 4.55
C LEU A 94 3.05 -7.00 5.01
N ILE A 95 2.61 -7.84 5.95
CA ILE A 95 1.24 -7.77 6.49
C ILE A 95 1.13 -6.85 7.72
N GLY A 96 2.18 -6.11 8.05
CA GLY A 96 2.21 -5.22 9.22
C GLY A 96 2.10 -5.96 10.56
N ALA A 97 2.45 -7.24 10.62
CA ALA A 97 2.25 -8.07 11.82
C ALA A 97 3.18 -7.71 12.98
N ASP A 98 4.26 -6.99 12.72
CA ASP A 98 5.25 -6.52 13.70
C ASP A 98 4.98 -5.08 14.20
N GLN A 99 3.96 -4.39 13.68
CA GLN A 99 3.63 -3.03 14.10
C GLN A 99 3.04 -3.03 15.52
N ASP A 100 3.54 -2.14 16.36
CA ASP A 100 2.95 -1.81 17.65
C ASP A 100 2.13 -0.52 17.53
N LEU A 101 0.81 -0.61 17.66
CA LEU A 101 -0.11 0.51 17.53
C LEU A 101 -0.45 1.18 18.87
N ASN A 102 0.13 0.77 20.00
CA ASN A 102 -0.25 1.29 21.31
C ASN A 102 -0.02 2.80 21.42
N ASP A 103 1.17 3.29 21.08
CA ASP A 103 1.49 4.72 21.11
C ASP A 103 0.58 5.53 20.18
N PHE A 104 0.30 4.98 18.98
CA PHE A 104 -0.64 5.60 18.04
C PHE A 104 -2.04 5.72 18.63
N TYR A 105 -2.54 4.66 19.25
CA TYR A 105 -3.86 4.68 19.88
C TYR A 105 -3.93 5.62 21.08
N GLU A 106 -2.84 5.74 21.85
CA GLU A 106 -2.78 6.72 22.96
C GLU A 106 -2.88 8.17 22.46
N MET A 107 -2.20 8.49 21.37
CA MET A 107 -2.31 9.79 20.71
C MET A 107 -3.70 9.98 20.10
N ALA A 108 -4.18 9.01 19.33
CA ALA A 108 -5.42 9.09 18.57
C ALA A 108 -6.67 9.24 19.46
N ARG A 109 -6.70 8.65 20.68
CA ARG A 109 -7.80 8.84 21.64
C ARG A 109 -7.97 10.28 22.10
N LYS A 110 -6.91 11.09 22.04
CA LYS A 110 -6.91 12.51 22.46
C LYS A 110 -7.22 13.46 21.30
N ASP A 111 -7.17 12.95 20.06
CA ASP A 111 -7.43 13.72 18.86
C ASP A 111 -8.91 13.68 18.48
N ASP A 112 -9.51 14.81 18.15
CA ASP A 112 -10.94 14.99 17.87
C ASP A 112 -11.39 14.28 16.58
N ILE A 113 -10.49 14.01 15.65
CA ILE A 113 -10.74 13.28 14.41
C ILE A 113 -10.47 11.79 14.60
N LEU A 114 -9.25 11.46 15.05
CA LEU A 114 -8.76 10.08 15.08
C LEU A 114 -9.45 9.20 16.12
N ARG A 115 -9.95 9.76 17.22
CA ARG A 115 -10.70 8.98 18.22
C ARG A 115 -11.87 8.19 17.62
N HIS A 116 -12.46 8.70 16.54
CA HIS A 116 -13.56 8.04 15.86
C HIS A 116 -13.05 6.93 14.94
N THR A 117 -11.97 7.19 14.19
CA THR A 117 -11.41 6.19 13.25
C THR A 117 -10.87 4.97 13.98
N ILE A 118 -10.23 5.15 15.14
CA ILE A 118 -9.68 4.01 15.92
C ILE A 118 -10.75 3.14 16.57
N GLU A 119 -11.99 3.65 16.74
CA GLU A 119 -13.12 2.81 17.15
C GLU A 119 -13.58 1.91 16.02
N ASP A 120 -13.74 2.46 14.80
CA ASP A 120 -14.23 1.74 13.64
C ASP A 120 -13.16 0.79 13.04
N LEU A 121 -11.88 1.17 13.14
CA LEU A 121 -10.75 0.46 12.55
C LEU A 121 -9.82 -0.20 13.59
N TYR A 122 -10.33 -0.56 14.75
CA TYR A 122 -9.51 -1.11 15.83
C TYR A 122 -8.81 -2.41 15.42
N GLY A 123 -7.49 -2.40 15.47
CA GLY A 123 -6.65 -3.53 15.06
C GLY A 123 -6.31 -3.56 13.57
N MET A 124 -6.68 -2.53 12.80
CA MET A 124 -6.24 -2.41 11.42
C MET A 124 -4.76 -2.02 11.38
N HIS A 125 -3.93 -2.84 10.75
CA HIS A 125 -2.51 -2.56 10.52
C HIS A 125 -2.28 -2.06 9.08
N ASP A 126 -1.22 -1.28 8.91
CA ASP A 126 -0.78 -0.89 7.57
C ASP A 126 0.03 -2.02 6.93
N THR A 127 -0.41 -2.47 5.76
CA THR A 127 0.31 -3.48 4.99
C THR A 127 1.32 -2.78 4.08
N GLN A 128 2.55 -3.24 4.12
CA GLN A 128 3.61 -2.72 3.28
C GLN A 128 3.58 -3.35 1.88
N THR A 129 4.18 -2.67 0.92
CA THR A 129 4.38 -3.23 -0.42
C THR A 129 5.64 -4.09 -0.43
N ALA A 130 5.52 -5.32 -0.91
CA ALA A 130 6.65 -6.24 -1.02
C ALA A 130 7.65 -5.87 -2.12
N TYR A 131 7.20 -5.10 -3.11
CA TYR A 131 7.94 -4.84 -4.33
C TYR A 131 7.87 -3.37 -4.73
N LEU A 132 9.01 -2.69 -4.73
CA LEU A 132 9.12 -1.25 -4.98
C LEU A 132 8.37 -0.78 -6.21
N PHE A 133 8.46 -1.52 -7.33
CA PHE A 133 7.81 -1.12 -8.57
C PHE A 133 6.29 -0.99 -8.43
N ASN A 134 5.65 -1.82 -7.61
CA ASN A 134 4.20 -1.72 -7.36
C ASN A 134 3.84 -0.40 -6.67
N SER A 135 4.62 0.03 -5.68
CA SER A 135 4.43 1.33 -5.02
C SER A 135 4.64 2.49 -5.98
N VAL A 136 5.62 2.38 -6.89
CA VAL A 136 5.86 3.38 -7.94
C VAL A 136 4.68 3.45 -8.91
N VAL A 137 4.15 2.30 -9.35
CA VAL A 137 2.96 2.26 -10.22
C VAL A 137 1.78 2.92 -9.53
N LEU A 138 1.51 2.56 -8.26
CA LEU A 138 0.44 3.14 -7.47
C LEU A 138 0.58 4.65 -7.37
N SER A 139 1.73 5.13 -6.87
CA SER A 139 1.95 6.56 -6.61
C SER A 139 1.85 7.41 -7.87
N ILE A 140 2.42 6.94 -9.00
CA ILE A 140 2.35 7.65 -10.29
C ILE A 140 0.92 7.60 -10.87
N CYS A 141 0.18 6.51 -10.71
CA CYS A 141 -1.21 6.43 -11.19
C CYS A 141 -2.17 7.32 -10.38
N LEU A 142 -1.89 7.53 -9.09
CA LEU A 142 -2.69 8.42 -8.23
C LEU A 142 -2.47 9.91 -8.55
N GLN A 143 -1.27 10.29 -8.99
CA GLN A 143 -0.94 11.69 -9.23
C GLN A 143 -1.92 12.38 -10.17
N MET A 144 -2.54 13.48 -9.72
CA MET A 144 -3.42 14.33 -10.52
C MET A 144 -4.48 13.53 -11.30
N ALA A 145 -5.05 12.51 -10.69
CA ALA A 145 -6.09 11.69 -11.28
C ALA A 145 -7.18 11.36 -10.26
N LYS A 146 -8.43 11.34 -10.72
CA LYS A 146 -9.53 10.80 -9.91
C LYS A 146 -9.29 9.31 -9.64
N LEU A 147 -9.72 8.84 -8.48
CA LEU A 147 -9.51 7.46 -8.01
C LEU A 147 -9.97 6.41 -9.05
N ASP A 148 -11.17 6.58 -9.61
CA ASP A 148 -11.70 5.67 -10.66
C ASP A 148 -10.77 5.57 -11.88
N ARG A 149 -10.17 6.69 -12.31
CA ARG A 149 -9.19 6.69 -13.42
C ARG A 149 -7.91 5.95 -13.01
N SER A 150 -7.42 6.18 -11.80
CA SER A 150 -6.24 5.50 -11.28
C SER A 150 -6.45 3.99 -11.22
N MET A 151 -7.61 3.55 -10.71
CA MET A 151 -7.99 2.14 -10.68
C MET A 151 -8.04 1.53 -12.08
N LYS A 152 -8.64 2.21 -13.07
CA LYS A 152 -8.69 1.73 -14.46
C LYS A 152 -7.31 1.60 -15.09
N MET A 153 -6.41 2.57 -14.84
CA MET A 153 -5.02 2.49 -15.31
C MET A 153 -4.30 1.28 -14.72
N MET A 154 -4.34 1.09 -13.41
CA MET A 154 -3.69 -0.03 -12.72
C MET A 154 -4.28 -1.38 -13.13
N ALA A 155 -5.61 -1.49 -13.21
CA ALA A 155 -6.27 -2.70 -13.72
C ALA A 155 -5.83 -3.05 -15.15
N SER A 156 -5.67 -2.05 -16.02
CA SER A 156 -5.16 -2.26 -17.39
C SER A 156 -3.70 -2.72 -17.39
N ILE A 157 -2.83 -2.12 -16.55
CA ILE A 157 -1.44 -2.55 -16.40
C ILE A 157 -1.38 -4.03 -15.99
N ASN A 158 -2.14 -4.41 -14.95
CA ASN A 158 -2.17 -5.78 -14.45
C ASN A 158 -2.74 -6.75 -15.48
N ARG A 159 -3.84 -6.38 -16.14
CA ARG A 159 -4.48 -7.21 -17.17
C ARG A 159 -3.54 -7.54 -18.34
N PHE A 160 -2.82 -6.56 -18.85
CA PHE A 160 -1.99 -6.73 -20.06
C PHE A 160 -0.57 -7.21 -19.78
N TYR A 161 -0.03 -6.89 -18.61
CA TYR A 161 1.38 -7.13 -18.30
C TYR A 161 1.61 -7.93 -17.02
N GLY A 162 0.57 -8.19 -16.22
CA GLY A 162 0.64 -9.03 -15.03
C GLY A 162 1.00 -10.49 -15.33
N THR A 163 1.31 -11.24 -14.30
CA THR A 163 1.64 -12.66 -14.38
C THR A 163 0.53 -13.48 -13.71
N ARG A 164 -0.07 -14.43 -14.46
CA ARG A 164 -1.03 -15.39 -13.89
C ARG A 164 -0.29 -16.53 -13.21
N VAL A 165 -0.64 -16.81 -11.97
CA VAL A 165 -0.14 -17.92 -11.18
C VAL A 165 -1.30 -18.79 -10.70
N SER A 166 -1.08 -20.10 -10.63
CA SER A 166 -2.08 -21.06 -10.17
C SER A 166 -1.54 -21.84 -8.97
N PHE A 167 -2.29 -21.86 -7.89
CA PHE A 167 -2.00 -22.62 -6.68
C PHE A 167 -3.28 -22.81 -5.84
N ASP A 168 -3.36 -23.85 -5.05
CA ASP A 168 -4.48 -24.13 -4.15
C ASP A 168 -5.85 -24.03 -4.86
N HIS A 169 -5.92 -24.51 -6.12
CA HIS A 169 -7.10 -24.45 -7.01
C HIS A 169 -7.62 -23.03 -7.31
N LYS A 170 -6.80 -22.02 -7.12
CA LYS A 170 -7.10 -20.63 -7.44
C LYS A 170 -6.15 -20.11 -8.53
N GLU A 171 -6.66 -19.21 -9.37
CA GLU A 171 -5.84 -18.44 -10.32
C GLU A 171 -5.74 -17.00 -9.82
N ILE A 172 -4.52 -16.53 -9.64
CA ILE A 172 -4.21 -15.20 -9.11
C ILE A 172 -3.44 -14.41 -10.16
N LEU A 173 -3.81 -13.15 -10.36
CA LEU A 173 -3.09 -12.21 -11.20
C LEU A 173 -2.14 -11.39 -10.33
N VAL A 174 -0.85 -11.54 -10.58
CA VAL A 174 0.22 -10.77 -9.90
C VAL A 174 0.68 -9.65 -10.80
N GLU A 175 0.99 -8.50 -10.22
CA GLU A 175 1.45 -7.32 -10.92
C GLU A 175 2.70 -7.60 -11.77
N PRO A 176 2.93 -6.81 -12.85
CA PRO A 176 4.09 -7.00 -13.70
C PRO A 176 5.39 -6.69 -12.97
N SER A 177 6.47 -7.35 -13.36
CA SER A 177 7.80 -6.98 -12.90
C SER A 177 8.33 -5.74 -13.62
N ALA A 178 9.29 -5.05 -12.98
CA ALA A 178 9.97 -3.90 -13.56
C ALA A 178 10.67 -4.27 -14.87
N GLU A 179 11.32 -5.45 -14.94
CA GLU A 179 12.02 -5.93 -16.13
C GLU A 179 11.07 -6.11 -17.31
N ARG A 180 9.82 -6.50 -17.06
CA ARG A 180 8.81 -6.63 -18.11
C ARG A 180 8.40 -5.27 -18.66
N ILE A 181 8.17 -4.30 -17.82
CA ILE A 181 7.77 -2.94 -18.21
C ILE A 181 8.93 -2.16 -18.82
N ALA A 182 10.17 -2.36 -18.35
CA ALA A 182 11.38 -1.73 -18.88
C ALA A 182 11.64 -2.01 -20.36
N ARG A 183 11.08 -3.12 -20.89
CA ARG A 183 11.22 -3.51 -22.31
C ARG A 183 10.21 -2.86 -23.25
N LEU A 184 9.22 -2.13 -22.69
CA LEU A 184 8.18 -1.47 -23.50
C LEU A 184 8.65 -0.11 -23.98
N THR A 185 8.04 0.37 -25.07
CA THR A 185 8.10 1.76 -25.43
C THR A 185 7.04 2.54 -24.65
N PRO A 186 7.33 3.80 -24.23
CA PRO A 186 6.34 4.62 -23.54
C PRO A 186 5.04 4.81 -24.35
N GLU A 187 5.14 4.91 -25.68
CA GLU A 187 4.02 5.12 -26.60
C GLU A 187 3.07 3.91 -26.63
N GLU A 188 3.63 2.71 -26.76
CA GLU A 188 2.85 1.47 -26.71
C GLU A 188 2.17 1.30 -25.35
N PHE A 189 2.90 1.53 -24.28
CA PHE A 189 2.38 1.39 -22.92
C PHE A 189 1.29 2.43 -22.62
N ALA A 190 1.50 3.69 -23.04
CA ALA A 190 0.51 4.76 -22.90
C ALA A 190 -0.80 4.41 -23.62
N LYS A 191 -0.72 3.95 -24.87
CA LYS A 191 -1.88 3.60 -25.69
C LYS A 191 -2.65 2.42 -25.10
N LYS A 192 -1.95 1.36 -24.71
CA LYS A 192 -2.57 0.10 -24.28
C LYS A 192 -3.23 0.19 -22.90
N CYS A 193 -2.66 0.97 -22.00
CA CYS A 193 -3.15 1.12 -20.62
C CYS A 193 -3.79 2.48 -20.32
N ASN A 194 -3.95 3.35 -21.32
CA ASN A 194 -4.51 4.70 -21.19
C ASN A 194 -3.79 5.58 -20.15
N LEU A 195 -2.45 5.51 -20.11
CA LEU A 195 -1.62 6.14 -19.08
C LEU A 195 -1.28 7.61 -19.36
N GLY A 196 -1.39 8.03 -20.64
CA GLY A 196 -0.92 9.34 -21.06
C GLY A 196 0.57 9.53 -20.77
N TYR A 197 0.94 10.71 -20.24
CA TYR A 197 2.32 11.05 -19.92
C TYR A 197 2.97 10.17 -18.85
N ARG A 198 2.18 9.46 -18.03
CA ARG A 198 2.67 8.58 -16.96
C ARG A 198 3.48 7.41 -17.49
N ALA A 199 3.20 6.95 -18.71
CA ALA A 199 3.88 5.82 -19.30
C ALA A 199 5.40 6.02 -19.40
N LYS A 200 5.87 7.23 -19.77
CA LYS A 200 7.30 7.53 -19.84
C LYS A 200 7.98 7.43 -18.47
N TYR A 201 7.29 7.87 -17.42
CA TYR A 201 7.81 7.80 -16.05
C TYR A 201 7.86 6.36 -15.56
N LEU A 202 6.78 5.60 -15.76
CA LEU A 202 6.73 4.19 -15.37
C LEU A 202 7.77 3.34 -16.09
N VAL A 203 7.98 3.54 -17.40
CA VAL A 203 9.03 2.83 -18.15
C VAL A 203 10.43 3.26 -17.67
N GLY A 204 10.64 4.55 -17.42
CA GLY A 204 11.91 5.06 -16.90
C GLY A 204 12.24 4.50 -15.51
N ALA A 205 11.28 4.55 -14.58
CA ALA A 205 11.44 3.98 -13.24
C ALA A 205 11.66 2.45 -13.30
N ALA A 206 10.92 1.74 -14.17
CA ALA A 206 11.09 0.31 -14.38
C ALA A 206 12.51 -0.05 -14.85
N LYS A 207 13.10 0.74 -15.74
CA LYS A 207 14.50 0.55 -16.18
C LYS A 207 15.47 0.70 -15.02
N MET A 208 15.37 1.79 -14.26
CA MET A 208 16.26 2.00 -13.11
C MET A 208 16.15 0.87 -12.07
N ILE A 209 14.93 0.41 -11.78
CA ILE A 209 14.71 -0.69 -10.84
C ILE A 209 15.29 -1.99 -11.38
N ALA A 210 15.08 -2.30 -12.67
CA ALA A 210 15.64 -3.48 -13.31
C ALA A 210 17.16 -3.45 -13.41
N GLU A 211 17.78 -2.28 -13.44
CA GLU A 211 19.23 -2.05 -13.48
C GLU A 211 19.89 -2.03 -12.08
N GLY A 212 19.13 -2.28 -11.01
CA GLY A 212 19.68 -2.44 -9.67
C GLY A 212 19.44 -1.25 -8.73
N PHE A 213 18.39 -0.45 -8.94
CA PHE A 213 17.95 0.50 -7.92
C PHE A 213 17.63 -0.25 -6.61
N PRO A 214 17.92 0.32 -5.43
CA PRO A 214 17.73 -0.37 -4.17
C PRO A 214 16.33 -0.95 -3.98
N GLU A 215 16.25 -2.14 -3.41
CA GLU A 215 15.00 -2.79 -3.02
C GLU A 215 14.28 -1.97 -1.93
N ILE A 216 12.95 -2.13 -1.84
CA ILE A 216 12.13 -1.37 -0.88
C ILE A 216 12.63 -1.54 0.56
N GLN A 217 13.05 -2.73 0.97
CA GLN A 217 13.55 -2.99 2.32
C GLN A 217 14.87 -2.23 2.61
N GLN A 218 15.71 -2.06 1.61
CA GLN A 218 16.94 -1.27 1.74
C GLN A 218 16.61 0.21 1.93
N ILE A 219 15.66 0.74 1.14
CA ILE A 219 15.19 2.11 1.25
C ILE A 219 14.54 2.35 2.63
N MET A 220 13.70 1.44 3.08
CA MET A 220 13.02 1.52 4.37
C MET A 220 13.98 1.44 5.57
N SER A 221 15.19 0.94 5.39
CA SER A 221 16.24 0.94 6.42
C SER A 221 17.04 2.24 6.51
N MET A 222 16.86 3.15 5.55
CA MET A 222 17.52 4.47 5.54
C MET A 222 16.82 5.44 6.50
N PRO A 223 17.49 6.51 6.95
CA PRO A 223 16.81 7.64 7.59
C PRO A 223 15.71 8.20 6.68
N PRO A 224 14.55 8.64 7.22
CA PRO A 224 13.38 9.04 6.39
C PRO A 224 13.69 10.05 5.29
N GLU A 225 14.48 11.08 5.59
CA GLU A 225 14.87 12.10 4.62
C GLU A 225 15.78 11.56 3.50
N GLU A 226 16.66 10.63 3.83
CA GLU A 226 17.54 9.97 2.88
C GLU A 226 16.74 9.03 1.97
N ALA A 227 15.85 8.23 2.57
CA ALA A 227 14.94 7.36 1.84
C ALA A 227 14.09 8.15 0.84
N LYS A 228 13.53 9.29 1.27
CA LYS A 228 12.74 10.18 0.41
C LYS A 228 13.56 10.73 -0.75
N LYS A 229 14.75 11.25 -0.49
CA LYS A 229 15.66 11.73 -1.54
C LYS A 229 16.00 10.61 -2.52
N LYS A 230 16.27 9.40 -2.02
CA LYS A 230 16.57 8.26 -2.86
C LYS A 230 15.39 7.89 -3.77
N LEU A 231 14.18 7.86 -3.25
CA LEU A 231 12.97 7.59 -4.03
C LEU A 231 12.74 8.64 -5.12
N MET A 232 13.03 9.90 -4.84
CA MET A 232 12.87 11.01 -5.80
C MET A 232 13.87 10.96 -6.97
N GLU A 233 14.88 10.09 -6.96
CA GLU A 233 15.72 9.82 -8.13
C GLU A 233 14.94 9.07 -9.23
N LEU A 234 13.86 8.37 -8.87
CA LEU A 234 13.04 7.63 -9.83
C LEU A 234 12.20 8.60 -10.69
N PRO A 235 12.20 8.42 -12.02
CA PRO A 235 11.37 9.23 -12.90
C PRO A 235 9.90 9.25 -12.50
N GLY A 236 9.35 10.44 -12.34
CA GLY A 236 7.95 10.66 -11.96
C GLY A 236 7.65 10.55 -10.47
N VAL A 237 8.63 10.26 -9.63
CA VAL A 237 8.50 10.27 -8.18
C VAL A 237 8.91 11.65 -7.65
N GLY A 238 7.93 12.47 -7.31
CA GLY A 238 8.07 13.72 -6.59
C GLY A 238 7.76 13.56 -5.10
N ASP A 239 7.65 14.67 -4.37
CA ASP A 239 7.41 14.72 -2.93
C ASP A 239 6.22 13.85 -2.50
N TYR A 240 5.05 14.07 -3.09
CA TYR A 240 3.83 13.28 -2.83
C TYR A 240 4.03 11.77 -3.07
N ALA A 241 4.62 11.42 -4.22
CA ALA A 241 4.82 10.01 -4.56
C ALA A 241 5.83 9.34 -3.63
N ALA A 242 6.88 10.06 -3.23
CA ALA A 242 7.84 9.56 -2.26
C ALA A 242 7.20 9.31 -0.89
N ASP A 243 6.31 10.19 -0.43
CA ASP A 243 5.56 10.03 0.82
C ASP A 243 4.59 8.81 0.77
N ILE A 244 4.00 8.52 -0.39
CA ILE A 244 3.16 7.31 -0.59
C ILE A 244 4.00 6.03 -0.56
N ILE A 245 5.21 6.05 -1.13
CA ILE A 245 6.09 4.87 -1.20
C ILE A 245 6.78 4.62 0.15
N ASN A 246 7.18 5.69 0.83
CA ASN A 246 7.87 5.64 2.12
C ASN A 246 6.96 6.12 3.26
N PRO A 247 6.30 5.23 3.99
CA PRO A 247 5.35 5.59 5.04
C PRO A 247 6.00 6.15 6.32
N HIS A 248 7.33 6.18 6.42
CA HIS A 248 8.03 6.60 7.62
C HIS A 248 8.26 8.12 7.69
N GLY A 249 7.23 8.91 7.90
CA GLY A 249 7.36 10.33 8.22
C GLY A 249 6.70 11.29 7.24
N GLY A 250 5.99 10.79 6.23
CA GLY A 250 5.26 11.62 5.29
C GLY A 250 3.82 11.90 5.73
N PHE A 251 3.26 12.96 5.17
CA PHE A 251 1.82 13.24 5.16
C PHE A 251 1.44 13.54 3.71
N PRO A 252 0.98 12.53 2.94
CA PRO A 252 0.88 12.62 1.49
C PRO A 252 -0.39 13.38 1.08
N ILE A 253 -0.28 14.69 1.03
CA ILE A 253 -1.35 15.58 0.60
C ILE A 253 -1.19 15.91 -0.88
N ASP A 254 -2.26 15.69 -1.62
CA ASP A 254 -2.41 16.06 -3.03
C ASP A 254 -3.69 16.86 -3.25
N ALA A 255 -3.97 17.20 -4.50
CA ALA A 255 -5.16 17.99 -4.87
C ALA A 255 -6.50 17.35 -4.47
N TRP A 256 -6.52 16.06 -4.18
CA TRP A 256 -7.70 15.37 -3.69
C TRP A 256 -7.78 15.34 -2.16
N SER A 257 -6.72 14.91 -1.51
CA SER A 257 -6.70 14.77 -0.04
C SER A 257 -6.72 16.13 0.66
N VAL A 258 -6.26 17.19 0.00
CA VAL A 258 -6.32 18.55 0.56
C VAL A 258 -7.74 19.01 0.86
N ASP A 259 -8.73 18.63 0.05
CA ASP A 259 -10.14 18.97 0.31
C ASP A 259 -10.66 18.24 1.55
N VAL A 260 -10.33 16.96 1.70
CA VAL A 260 -10.72 16.14 2.85
C VAL A 260 -10.11 16.70 4.13
N PHE A 261 -8.80 16.87 4.16
CA PHE A 261 -8.09 17.31 5.36
C PHE A 261 -8.29 18.81 5.63
N GLY A 262 -8.48 19.62 4.60
CA GLY A 262 -8.86 21.02 4.75
C GLY A 262 -10.20 21.18 5.49
N ARG A 263 -11.20 20.38 5.13
CA ARG A 263 -12.49 20.36 5.85
C ARG A 263 -12.34 19.84 7.28
N LEU A 264 -11.53 18.80 7.50
CA LEU A 264 -11.30 18.24 8.82
C LEU A 264 -10.54 19.19 9.76
N PHE A 265 -9.55 19.92 9.24
CA PHE A 265 -8.70 20.80 10.04
C PHE A 265 -9.27 22.22 10.21
N PHE A 266 -9.87 22.75 9.13
CA PHE A 266 -10.26 24.16 9.06
C PHE A 266 -11.76 24.37 8.90
N GLY A 267 -12.57 23.30 8.82
CA GLY A 267 -14.01 23.34 8.70
C GLY A 267 -14.54 23.80 7.33
N ARG A 268 -13.66 23.99 6.34
CA ARG A 268 -14.02 24.45 4.99
C ARG A 268 -13.12 23.81 3.91
N GLU A 269 -13.62 23.81 2.68
CA GLU A 269 -12.77 23.56 1.52
C GLU A 269 -11.79 24.71 1.32
N PRO A 270 -10.56 24.42 0.90
CA PRO A 270 -9.63 25.48 0.47
C PRO A 270 -10.13 26.16 -0.81
N ASP A 271 -9.94 27.46 -0.89
CA ASP A 271 -10.30 28.25 -2.09
C ASP A 271 -9.40 27.87 -3.30
N ASP A 272 -8.11 27.60 -3.04
CA ASP A 272 -7.17 27.04 -4.00
C ASP A 272 -6.49 25.80 -3.39
N ALA A 273 -6.71 24.64 -4.03
CA ALA A 273 -6.17 23.37 -3.56
C ALA A 273 -4.63 23.33 -3.57
N ARG A 274 -3.98 24.03 -4.52
CA ARG A 274 -2.52 24.02 -4.62
C ARG A 274 -1.86 24.83 -3.52
N GLU A 275 -2.41 26.02 -3.24
CA GLU A 275 -1.92 26.89 -2.17
C GLU A 275 -2.15 26.27 -0.79
N ALA A 276 -3.25 25.51 -0.63
CA ALA A 276 -3.61 24.90 0.63
C ALA A 276 -2.81 23.61 0.97
N ILE A 277 -2.18 22.97 0.00
CA ILE A 277 -1.45 21.71 0.23
C ILE A 277 -0.42 21.85 1.35
N GLU A 278 0.42 22.90 1.31
CA GLU A 278 1.43 23.10 2.35
C GLU A 278 0.81 23.36 3.71
N ALA A 279 -0.20 24.24 3.80
CA ALA A 279 -0.86 24.54 5.07
C ALA A 279 -1.53 23.30 5.70
N VAL A 280 -2.18 22.47 4.88
CA VAL A 280 -2.79 21.20 5.32
C VAL A 280 -1.71 20.20 5.75
N LYS A 281 -0.61 20.12 5.01
CA LYS A 281 0.52 19.24 5.32
C LYS A 281 1.19 19.65 6.64
N GLU A 282 1.47 20.92 6.82
CA GLU A 282 2.03 21.46 8.07
C GLU A 282 1.12 21.18 9.27
N GLU A 283 -0.18 21.39 9.12
CA GLU A 283 -1.14 21.13 10.21
C GLU A 283 -1.22 19.66 10.55
N GLY A 284 -1.24 18.75 9.57
CA GLY A 284 -1.22 17.30 9.81
C GLY A 284 0.06 16.85 10.51
N LEU A 285 1.22 17.34 10.09
CA LEU A 285 2.50 17.05 10.73
C LEU A 285 2.57 17.63 12.16
N ARG A 286 2.03 18.84 12.38
CA ARG A 286 1.95 19.46 13.70
C ARG A 286 1.05 18.67 14.65
N ARG A 287 -0.12 18.19 14.19
CA ARG A 287 -1.08 17.43 15.00
C ARG A 287 -0.56 16.05 15.37
N TRP A 288 -0.01 15.32 14.40
CA TRP A 288 0.21 13.88 14.49
C TRP A 288 1.69 13.46 14.46
N GLY A 289 2.61 14.38 14.13
CA GLY A 289 4.06 14.16 14.19
C GLY A 289 4.49 12.87 13.52
N LYS A 290 5.19 12.01 14.23
CA LYS A 290 5.66 10.70 13.73
C LYS A 290 4.53 9.76 13.27
N PHE A 291 3.29 10.02 13.66
CA PHE A 291 2.12 9.24 13.29
C PHE A 291 1.32 9.83 12.11
N ALA A 292 1.81 10.89 11.46
CA ALA A 292 1.09 11.59 10.41
C ALA A 292 0.66 10.64 9.26
N TRP A 293 1.55 9.76 8.81
CA TRP A 293 1.19 8.72 7.83
C TRP A 293 0.07 7.81 8.32
N MET A 294 0.18 7.27 9.54
CA MET A 294 -0.82 6.36 10.09
C MET A 294 -2.17 7.06 10.26
N ALA A 295 -2.15 8.32 10.69
CA ALA A 295 -3.35 9.16 10.80
C ALA A 295 -3.99 9.39 9.43
N PHE A 296 -3.21 9.75 8.42
CA PHE A 296 -3.67 9.85 7.04
C PHE A 296 -4.32 8.54 6.58
N PHE A 297 -3.64 7.42 6.79
CA PHE A 297 -4.12 6.10 6.40
C PHE A 297 -5.44 5.73 7.07
N TYR A 298 -5.57 5.94 8.40
CA TYR A 298 -6.82 5.67 9.13
C TYR A 298 -7.96 6.57 8.66
N VAL A 299 -7.73 7.87 8.51
CA VAL A 299 -8.75 8.80 7.98
C VAL A 299 -9.19 8.40 6.58
N ALA A 300 -8.25 8.10 5.69
CA ALA A 300 -8.54 7.70 4.32
C ALA A 300 -9.36 6.40 4.23
N GLN A 301 -9.15 5.46 5.17
CA GLN A 301 -9.91 4.21 5.23
C GLN A 301 -11.30 4.37 5.85
N ASP A 302 -11.56 5.43 6.61
CA ASP A 302 -12.79 5.62 7.39
C ASP A 302 -13.65 6.81 6.94
N LEU A 303 -13.40 7.37 5.77
CA LEU A 303 -14.08 8.59 5.30
C LEU A 303 -15.61 8.52 5.38
N GLY A 304 -16.18 7.36 5.08
CA GLY A 304 -17.63 7.17 5.11
C GLY A 304 -18.23 7.28 6.51
N ASN A 305 -17.60 6.73 7.53
CA ASN A 305 -18.05 6.80 8.91
C ASN A 305 -17.74 8.18 9.51
N LEU A 306 -16.53 8.70 9.28
CA LEU A 306 -16.15 10.04 9.70
C LEU A 306 -17.10 11.12 9.18
N SER A 307 -17.47 11.04 7.90
CA SER A 307 -18.44 11.94 7.27
C SER A 307 -19.74 11.98 8.04
N LYS A 308 -20.27 10.80 8.42
CA LYS A 308 -21.51 10.68 9.21
C LYS A 308 -21.36 11.19 10.63
N ARG A 309 -20.27 10.82 11.33
CA ARG A 309 -20.04 11.16 12.73
C ARG A 309 -19.79 12.65 12.95
N LEU A 310 -19.05 13.27 12.04
CA LEU A 310 -18.69 14.69 12.13
C LEU A 310 -19.70 15.62 11.42
N GLY A 311 -20.69 15.07 10.69
CA GLY A 311 -21.64 15.86 9.90
C GLY A 311 -20.99 16.65 8.78
N VAL A 312 -19.80 16.25 8.34
CA VAL A 312 -18.99 16.89 7.30
C VAL A 312 -18.98 16.01 6.07
N GLN A 313 -19.28 16.57 4.89
CA GLN A 313 -19.22 15.80 3.65
C GLN A 313 -17.77 15.54 3.23
N LEU A 314 -17.27 14.35 3.54
CA LEU A 314 -15.97 13.86 3.11
C LEU A 314 -16.17 12.88 1.95
N ARG A 315 -15.69 13.21 0.76
CA ARG A 315 -15.81 12.34 -0.43
C ARG A 315 -14.47 12.13 -1.09
N MET A 316 -14.22 10.89 -1.50
CA MET A 316 -13.26 10.63 -2.56
C MET A 316 -13.93 10.99 -3.90
N GLN A 317 -13.55 12.10 -4.49
CA GLN A 317 -14.06 12.50 -5.81
C GLN A 317 -13.28 11.81 -6.94
#